data_3cf94a157cdd46d02162ce90736ec059
#
_entry.id   3cf94a157cdd46d02162ce90736ec059
#
_cell.length_a   1.000
_cell.length_b   1.000
_cell.length_c   1.000
_cell.angle_alpha   90.00
_cell.angle_beta   90.00
_cell.angle_gamma   90.00
#
_symmetry.space_group_name_H-M   'P 1'
#
loop_
_entity.id
_entity.type
_entity.pdbx_description
1 polymer ?
#
loop_
_entity_poly.entity_id
_entity_poly.type
_entity_poly.pdbx_seq_one_letter_code
_entity_poly.pdbx_strand_id
1 'polypeptide(L)'
;MAGKSLNKVTLIGNLGKDPELSYTPSGVAVAKFSIATNERWKDQEGNPQERTEWHNIIAWRKLAEICGQYLKKGSKLYIEGKLQTRSWDDKNTGVKRYATEVIANDLIMLDAKGAGTSGEEQPIMEESQEAEKGDLPF
;
A
#
# COMPACT_ATOMS: atom_id res chain seq x y z
N MET A 1 31.10 -2.35 0.29
CA MET A 1 31.39 -1.39 -0.68
C MET A 1 30.18 -0.62 -1.12
N ALA A 2 30.29 0.63 -1.23
CA ALA A 2 29.17 1.46 -1.57
C ALA A 2 29.13 1.71 -3.06
N GLY A 3 28.04 1.38 -3.68
CA GLY A 3 27.80 1.70 -5.06
C GLY A 3 26.43 2.35 -5.17
N LYS A 4 26.14 2.84 -6.32
CA LYS A 4 24.82 3.42 -6.56
C LYS A 4 23.84 2.30 -6.85
N SER A 5 22.68 2.40 -6.24
CA SER A 5 21.65 1.40 -6.46
C SER A 5 20.28 2.06 -6.31
N LEU A 6 19.26 1.33 -6.66
CA LEU A 6 17.90 1.83 -6.58
C LEU A 6 17.03 0.75 -5.98
N ASN A 7 16.20 1.15 -5.05
CA ASN A 7 15.21 0.25 -4.45
C ASN A 7 13.89 1.02 -4.42
N LYS A 8 13.04 0.75 -5.38
CA LYS A 8 11.79 1.50 -5.51
C LYS A 8 10.67 0.59 -5.98
N VAL A 9 9.53 0.74 -5.36
CA VAL A 9 8.33 -0.02 -5.70
C VAL A 9 7.20 0.97 -5.93
N THR A 10 6.46 0.76 -7.01
CA THR A 10 5.31 1.57 -7.33
C THR A 10 4.14 0.65 -7.59
N LEU A 11 3.04 0.85 -6.88
CA LEU A 11 1.87 -0.03 -6.98
C LEU A 11 0.59 0.78 -7.01
N ILE A 12 -0.38 0.27 -7.75
CA ILE A 12 -1.76 0.73 -7.66
C ILE A 12 -2.60 -0.50 -7.40
N GLY A 13 -3.37 -0.47 -6.31
CA GLY A 13 -4.17 -1.63 -5.96
C GLY A 13 -5.22 -1.28 -4.94
N ASN A 14 -5.96 -2.31 -4.52
CA ASN A 14 -7.06 -2.14 -3.58
C ASN A 14 -6.76 -2.87 -2.28
N LEU A 15 -7.15 -2.26 -1.17
CA LEU A 15 -6.99 -2.88 0.13
C LEU A 15 -7.89 -4.09 0.27
N GLY A 16 -7.37 -5.15 0.86
CA GLY A 16 -8.14 -6.35 1.11
C GLY A 16 -8.94 -6.29 2.40
N LYS A 17 -8.51 -5.44 3.33
CA LYS A 17 -9.22 -5.23 4.56
C LYS A 17 -8.75 -3.92 5.16
N ASP A 18 -9.39 -3.51 6.26
CA ASP A 18 -9.03 -2.25 6.90
C ASP A 18 -7.58 -2.28 7.38
N PRO A 19 -6.87 -1.14 7.31
CA PRO A 19 -5.51 -1.10 7.84
C PRO A 19 -5.48 -1.31 9.34
N GLU A 20 -4.40 -1.91 9.81
CA GLU A 20 -4.15 -2.06 11.24
C GLU A 20 -3.22 -0.95 11.68
N LEU A 21 -3.73 -0.04 12.48
CA LEU A 21 -2.93 1.04 13.04
C LEU A 21 -2.54 0.70 14.46
N SER A 22 -1.25 0.78 14.75
CA SER A 22 -0.76 0.54 16.09
C SER A 22 0.35 1.53 16.40
N TYR A 23 0.85 1.47 17.63
CA TYR A 23 1.91 2.38 18.05
C TYR A 23 3.01 1.56 18.70
N THR A 24 4.26 1.94 18.41
CA THR A 24 5.39 1.29 19.05
C THR A 24 5.45 1.72 20.52
N PRO A 25 6.23 1.02 21.34
CA PRO A 25 6.40 1.44 22.74
C PRO A 25 6.86 2.88 22.88
N SER A 26 7.59 3.40 21.90
CA SER A 26 8.02 4.80 21.95
C SER A 26 6.98 5.76 21.38
N GLY A 27 5.79 5.26 21.01
CA GLY A 27 4.71 6.14 20.57
C GLY A 27 4.68 6.45 19.09
N VAL A 28 5.44 5.73 18.27
CA VAL A 28 5.47 5.96 16.84
C VAL A 28 4.38 5.17 16.17
N ALA A 29 3.59 5.84 15.32
CA ALA A 29 2.48 5.19 14.62
C ALA A 29 3.01 4.29 13.50
N VAL A 30 2.39 3.13 13.35
CA VAL A 30 2.70 2.22 12.25
C VAL A 30 1.39 1.61 11.75
N ALA A 31 1.21 1.61 10.44
CA ALA A 31 0.03 1.03 9.82
C ALA A 31 0.47 -0.11 8.91
N LYS A 32 -0.26 -1.21 8.97
CA LYS A 32 0.02 -2.39 8.15
C LYS A 32 -1.24 -2.75 7.40
N PHE A 33 -1.09 -3.04 6.12
CA PHE A 33 -2.21 -3.46 5.30
C PHE A 33 -1.70 -4.17 4.06
N SER A 34 -2.61 -4.82 3.35
CA SER A 34 -2.28 -5.51 2.11
C SER A 34 -3.08 -4.89 0.98
N ILE A 35 -2.46 -4.79 -0.18
CA ILE A 35 -3.17 -4.37 -1.38
C ILE A 35 -3.03 -5.43 -2.43
N ALA A 36 -4.06 -5.54 -3.28
CA ALA A 36 -4.11 -6.51 -4.34
C ALA A 36 -3.88 -5.82 -5.67
N THR A 37 -2.99 -6.40 -6.47
CA THR A 37 -2.85 -6.00 -7.86
C THR A 37 -3.33 -7.16 -8.72
N ASN A 38 -4.13 -6.87 -9.73
CA ASN A 38 -4.75 -7.89 -10.56
C ASN A 38 -4.21 -7.83 -11.96
N GLU A 39 -3.94 -9.00 -12.52
CA GLU A 39 -3.52 -9.13 -13.89
C GLU A 39 -4.53 -9.97 -14.64
N ARG A 40 -4.81 -9.59 -15.86
CA ARG A 40 -5.69 -10.36 -16.73
C ARG A 40 -5.03 -10.55 -18.07
N TRP A 41 -5.17 -11.76 -18.59
CA TRP A 41 -4.61 -12.05 -19.91
C TRP A 41 -5.38 -13.21 -20.50
N LYS A 42 -5.10 -13.54 -21.74
CA LYS A 42 -5.67 -14.72 -22.38
C LYS A 42 -4.57 -15.71 -22.63
N ASP A 43 -4.90 -16.99 -22.41
CA ASP A 43 -3.93 -18.03 -22.70
C ASP A 43 -3.90 -18.29 -24.21
N GLN A 44 -3.11 -19.28 -24.61
CA GLN A 44 -2.93 -19.55 -26.03
C GLN A 44 -4.22 -19.98 -26.70
N GLU A 45 -5.15 -20.50 -25.95
CA GLU A 45 -6.42 -20.95 -26.49
C GLU A 45 -7.49 -19.88 -26.44
N GLY A 46 -7.13 -18.68 -26.00
CA GLY A 46 -8.07 -17.58 -25.93
C GLY A 46 -8.90 -17.54 -24.69
N ASN A 47 -8.62 -18.37 -23.70
CA ASN A 47 -9.38 -18.40 -22.46
C ASN A 47 -8.91 -17.27 -21.53
N PRO A 48 -9.85 -16.55 -20.91
CA PRO A 48 -9.44 -15.49 -19.98
C PRO A 48 -8.79 -16.07 -18.74
N GLN A 49 -7.73 -15.45 -18.32
CA GLN A 49 -7.00 -15.81 -17.11
C GLN A 49 -6.88 -14.58 -16.21
N GLU A 50 -6.81 -14.83 -14.92
CA GLU A 50 -6.69 -13.76 -13.95
C GLU A 50 -5.81 -14.19 -12.81
N ARG A 51 -5.03 -13.25 -12.29
CA ARG A 51 -4.16 -13.54 -11.16
C ARG A 51 -4.13 -12.33 -10.25
N THR A 52 -4.16 -12.58 -8.95
CA THR A 52 -4.08 -11.54 -7.95
C THR A 52 -2.81 -11.71 -7.16
N GLU A 53 -2.06 -10.63 -7.03
CA GLU A 53 -0.87 -10.60 -6.21
C GLU A 53 -1.12 -9.71 -5.00
N TRP A 54 -0.80 -10.22 -3.81
CA TRP A 54 -0.99 -9.47 -2.58
C TRP A 54 0.34 -8.90 -2.11
N HIS A 55 0.34 -7.62 -1.78
CA HIS A 55 1.54 -6.93 -1.33
C HIS A 55 1.34 -6.42 0.08
N ASN A 56 2.29 -6.68 0.94
CA ASN A 56 2.23 -6.22 2.33
C ASN A 56 2.87 -4.85 2.41
N ILE A 57 2.12 -3.89 2.93
CA ILE A 57 2.53 -2.50 2.97
C ILE A 57 2.66 -2.07 4.42
N ILE A 58 3.72 -1.33 4.72
CA ILE A 58 3.93 -0.76 6.04
C ILE A 58 4.15 0.73 5.87
N ALA A 59 3.40 1.52 6.65
CA ALA A 59 3.56 2.96 6.68
C ALA A 59 3.91 3.38 8.10
N TRP A 60 4.70 4.44 8.22
CA TRP A 60 5.18 4.92 9.52
C TRP A 60 4.77 6.35 9.75
N ARG A 61 4.62 6.70 11.02
CA ARG A 61 4.46 8.08 11.48
C ARG A 61 3.22 8.74 10.88
N LYS A 62 3.37 9.89 10.32
CA LYS A 62 2.23 10.62 9.79
C LYS A 62 1.51 9.85 8.69
N LEU A 63 2.26 9.19 7.85
CA LEU A 63 1.66 8.41 6.78
C LEU A 63 0.81 7.27 7.36
N ALA A 64 1.26 6.67 8.46
CA ALA A 64 0.49 5.64 9.13
C ALA A 64 -0.83 6.19 9.66
N GLU A 65 -0.79 7.37 10.23
CA GLU A 65 -2.01 7.99 10.76
C GLU A 65 -2.99 8.30 9.65
N ILE A 66 -2.48 8.76 8.51
CA ILE A 66 -3.32 9.01 7.36
C ILE A 66 -3.98 7.72 6.88
N CYS A 67 -3.21 6.64 6.83
CA CYS A 67 -3.76 5.35 6.43
C CYS A 67 -4.88 4.91 7.38
N GLY A 68 -4.64 5.01 8.68
CA GLY A 68 -5.64 4.59 9.64
C GLY A 68 -6.88 5.44 9.64
N GLN A 69 -6.76 6.69 9.23
CA GLN A 69 -7.87 7.62 9.26
C GLN A 69 -8.73 7.55 8.00
N TYR A 70 -8.11 7.34 6.84
CA TYR A 70 -8.82 7.48 5.57
C TYR A 70 -8.97 6.20 4.77
N LEU A 71 -8.15 5.19 5.00
CA LEU A 71 -8.21 3.97 4.20
C LEU A 71 -9.10 2.94 4.85
N LYS A 72 -9.73 2.13 4.01
CA LYS A 72 -10.58 1.05 4.49
C LYS A 72 -10.59 -0.05 3.46
N LYS A 73 -11.18 -1.18 3.82
CA LYS A 73 -11.32 -2.28 2.88
C LYS A 73 -11.89 -1.79 1.57
N GLY A 74 -11.27 -2.15 0.47
CA GLY A 74 -11.72 -1.77 -0.86
C GLY A 74 -11.15 -0.47 -1.38
N SER A 75 -10.52 0.33 -0.52
CA SER A 75 -9.92 1.59 -0.99
C SER A 75 -8.89 1.31 -2.07
N LYS A 76 -8.88 2.16 -3.07
CA LYS A 76 -7.91 2.08 -4.14
C LYS A 76 -6.87 3.16 -3.95
N LEU A 77 -5.61 2.81 -4.08
CA LEU A 77 -4.56 3.79 -3.88
C LEU A 77 -3.32 3.49 -4.68
N TYR A 78 -2.54 4.54 -4.87
CA TYR A 78 -1.22 4.50 -5.46
C TYR A 78 -0.21 4.56 -4.31
N ILE A 79 0.78 3.68 -4.33
CA ILE A 79 1.81 3.65 -3.31
C ILE A 79 3.17 3.69 -3.96
N GLU A 80 4.05 4.48 -3.38
CA GLU A 80 5.44 4.51 -3.79
C GLU A 80 6.27 4.24 -2.54
N GLY A 81 7.23 3.33 -2.65
CA GLY A 81 8.04 2.98 -1.51
C GLY A 81 9.24 2.14 -1.91
N LYS A 82 9.72 1.36 -0.96
CA LYS A 82 10.89 0.51 -1.19
C LYS A 82 10.62 -0.87 -0.61
N LEU A 83 11.32 -1.86 -1.12
CA LEU A 83 11.26 -3.20 -0.59
C LEU A 83 12.16 -3.34 0.61
N GLN A 84 11.70 -4.05 1.61
CA GLN A 84 12.50 -4.35 2.77
C GLN A 84 12.15 -5.75 3.25
N THR A 85 13.17 -6.54 3.52
CA THR A 85 12.98 -7.90 4.02
C THR A 85 13.45 -7.93 5.46
N ARG A 86 12.59 -8.46 6.33
CA ARG A 86 12.99 -8.69 7.71
C ARG A 86 12.98 -10.18 7.99
N SER A 87 13.69 -10.58 9.02
CA SER A 87 13.74 -11.98 9.39
C SER A 87 13.61 -12.12 10.88
N TRP A 88 13.13 -13.28 11.30
CA TRP A 88 13.00 -13.61 12.71
C TRP A 88 13.04 -15.12 12.84
N ASP A 89 13.27 -15.57 14.06
CA ASP A 89 13.27 -16.99 14.34
C ASP A 89 11.88 -17.40 14.80
N ASP A 90 11.36 -18.46 14.20
CA ASP A 90 10.07 -19.00 14.58
C ASP A 90 10.18 -19.61 15.97
N LYS A 91 9.36 -19.16 16.91
CA LYS A 91 9.47 -19.62 18.28
C LYS A 91 9.11 -21.09 18.45
N ASN A 92 8.26 -21.60 17.56
CA ASN A 92 7.81 -22.98 17.70
C ASN A 92 8.76 -23.97 17.05
N THR A 93 9.38 -23.61 15.96
CA THR A 93 10.20 -24.54 15.20
C THR A 93 11.68 -24.18 15.19
N GLY A 94 12.02 -22.96 15.57
CA GLY A 94 13.40 -22.49 15.50
C GLY A 94 13.88 -22.20 14.10
N VAL A 95 13.00 -22.30 13.12
CA VAL A 95 13.37 -22.04 11.73
C VAL A 95 13.34 -20.53 11.47
N LYS A 96 14.33 -20.06 10.71
CA LYS A 96 14.37 -18.64 10.37
C LYS A 96 13.31 -18.34 9.32
N ARG A 97 12.55 -17.29 9.58
CA ARG A 97 11.48 -16.85 8.70
C ARG A 97 11.80 -15.48 8.13
N TYR A 98 11.27 -15.21 6.95
CA TYR A 98 11.48 -13.95 6.25
C TYR A 98 10.16 -13.38 5.78
N ALA A 99 10.08 -12.08 5.73
CA ALA A 99 8.93 -11.40 5.14
C ALA A 99 9.43 -10.20 4.35
N THR A 100 8.97 -10.08 3.11
CA THR A 100 9.31 -8.95 2.28
C THR A 100 8.12 -8.02 2.24
N GLU A 101 8.35 -6.76 2.55
CA GLU A 101 7.30 -5.77 2.68
C GLU A 101 7.68 -4.52 1.92
N VAL A 102 6.66 -3.74 1.58
CA VAL A 102 6.86 -2.44 0.96
C VAL A 102 6.74 -1.38 2.05
N ILE A 103 7.80 -0.63 2.25
CA ILE A 103 7.78 0.49 3.18
C ILE A 103 7.33 1.71 2.40
N ALA A 104 6.12 2.19 2.66
CA ALA A 104 5.54 3.28 1.89
C ALA A 104 6.23 4.59 2.22
N ASN A 105 6.60 5.32 1.18
CA ASN A 105 7.13 6.68 1.32
C ASN A 105 6.07 7.70 0.97
N ASP A 106 5.13 7.32 0.11
CA ASP A 106 4.12 8.24 -0.37
C ASP A 106 2.92 7.44 -0.83
N LEU A 107 1.74 8.04 -0.75
CA LEU A 107 0.55 7.39 -1.26
C LEU A 107 -0.47 8.44 -1.71
N ILE A 108 -1.28 8.04 -2.68
CA ILE A 108 -2.34 8.88 -3.21
C ILE A 108 -3.60 8.05 -3.28
N MET A 109 -4.68 8.55 -2.70
CA MET A 109 -5.95 7.84 -2.73
C MET A 109 -6.62 8.06 -4.07
N LEU A 110 -7.05 6.97 -4.69
CA LEU A 110 -7.57 6.99 -6.04
C LEU A 110 -9.02 6.55 -6.12
N ASP A 111 -9.72 6.54 -5.01
CA ASP A 111 -11.10 6.10 -5.01
C ASP A 111 -11.95 6.96 -5.92
N ALA A 112 -12.87 6.33 -6.62
CA ALA A 112 -13.79 7.04 -7.46
C ALA A 112 -14.62 7.99 -6.61
N LYS A 113 -14.84 9.18 -7.13
CA LYS A 113 -15.52 10.19 -6.38
C LYS A 113 -16.90 9.76 -5.90
N GLY A 114 -17.65 9.14 -6.75
CA GLY A 114 -19.00 8.74 -6.36
C GLY A 114 -19.05 7.52 -5.49
N ALA A 115 -17.98 6.82 -5.39
CA ALA A 115 -17.99 5.60 -4.61
C ALA A 115 -18.00 5.88 -3.14
N GLY A 116 -17.62 6.94 -2.82
CA GLY A 116 -17.64 7.26 -1.45
C GLY A 116 -18.80 8.02 -1.09
N THR A 117 -18.94 8.32 -1.30
CA THR A 117 -19.67 8.97 -0.90
C THR A 117 -19.31 9.96 -0.45
N SER A 118 -19.16 10.09 -0.52
CA SER A 118 -18.95 10.92 -0.21
C SER A 118 -17.93 11.43 0.06
N GLY A 119 -17.53 11.41 -0.36
CA GLY A 119 -16.59 11.83 -0.18
C GLY A 119 -16.27 12.84 0.27
N GLU A 120 -16.55 13.04 0.51
CA GLU A 120 -16.29 13.91 0.88
C GLU A 120 -15.40 14.04 1.41
N GLU A 121 -14.99 13.68 1.43
CA GLU A 121 -14.21 13.82 1.86
C GLU A 121 -13.06 13.97 1.52
N GLN A 122 -12.65 14.06 1.02
CA GLN A 122 -11.55 14.17 0.76
C GLN A 122 -10.80 14.97 0.60
N PRO A 123 -10.38 15.20 0.96
CA PRO A 123 -9.59 15.91 0.91
C PRO A 123 -8.59 16.18 0.71
N ILE A 124 -8.20 15.94 0.83
CA ILE A 124 -7.30 15.98 0.63
C ILE A 124 -6.66 16.47 0.31
N MET A 125 -6.51 16.47 0.15
CA MET A 125 -5.87 16.53 -0.16
C MET A 125 -5.47 17.15 -0.70
N GLU A 126 -5.62 17.29 -0.91
CA GLU A 126 -5.19 17.50 -1.27
C GLU A 126 -4.72 18.30 -1.42
N GLU A 127 -4.72 18.52 -1.55
CA GLU A 127 -4.14 18.84 -1.63
C GLU A 127 -3.71 19.14 -2.11
N SER A 128 -3.90 19.01 -2.36
CA SER A 128 -3.45 18.90 -2.89
C SER A 128 -3.61 18.98 -3.54
N GLN A 129 -4.07 18.82 -3.95
CA GLN A 129 -4.14 18.54 -4.51
C GLN A 129 -4.22 18.91 -5.12
N GLU A 130 -4.45 19.21 -5.33
CA GLU A 130 -4.37 19.23 -5.82
C GLU A 130 -4.07 19.28 -6.35
N ALA A 131 -4.15 19.34 -6.53
CA ALA A 131 -3.74 19.03 -6.99
C ALA A 131 -3.72 18.86 -7.40
N GLU A 132 -4.02 18.66 -7.66
CA GLU A 132 -3.90 18.21 -7.90
C GLU A 132 -3.99 17.93 -8.34
N LYS A 133 -4.27 18.07 -8.63
CA LYS A 133 -4.30 17.61 -9.00
C LYS A 133 -4.12 17.35 -9.65
N GLY A 134 -4.39 17.25 -9.95
CA GLY A 134 -4.01 16.81 -10.54
C GLY A 134 -3.52 16.40 -10.86
N ASP A 135 -3.05 16.26 -10.94
CA ASP A 135 -2.48 15.78 -11.19
C ASP A 135 -2.30 14.77 -11.27
N LEU A 136 -2.69 14.26 -11.38
CA LEU A 136 -2.46 13.14 -11.42
C LEU A 136 -2.14 12.61 -12.59
N PRO A 137 -1.38 12.29 -12.77
CA PRO A 137 -1.03 11.90 -14.00
C PRO A 137 -1.12 10.53 -14.27
N PHE A 138 -1.65 9.96 -14.66
CA PHE A 138 -1.71 8.66 -15.18
C PHE A 138 -2.95 8.39 -15.90
#